data_8a5b5aae20f1ec69002ac5c9e03edff0
#
_entry.id   8a5b5aae20f1ec69002ac5c9e03edff0
#
_cell.length_a   1.000
_cell.length_b   1.000
_cell.length_c   1.000
_cell.angle_alpha   90.00
_cell.angle_beta   90.00
_cell.angle_gamma   90.00
#
_symmetry.space_group_name_H-M   'P 1'
#
loop_
_entity.id
_entity.type
_entity.pdbx_description
1 polymer ?
#
loop_
_entity_poly.entity_id
_entity_poly.type
_entity_poly.pdbx_seq_one_letter_code
_entity_poly.pdbx_strand_id
1 'polypeptide(L)'
;MYEHLTPGVSIAARTLMVTREIQARGYSIRGGTHPTRSMTNPITRVITLRAGMLEPGSSSDVDLLALLAHEGHHVEQQAGRLVKRMWWGTRYLVFGVLGALMMLAGAPLAFASPWMLLLLPAGLGLALWSNSFRLAVEIEAEAMELATRRAAGQTRAKPSHKLGGFRLPYLILRNPKRIDAEIEAGADELISMAGR
;
A
#
# COMPACT_ATOMS: atom_id res chain seq x y z
N MET A 1 9.85 -13.10 -0.05
CA MET A 1 10.00 -11.73 0.52
C MET A 1 10.13 -11.68 2.06
N TYR A 2 10.06 -12.78 2.80
CA TYR A 2 10.06 -12.77 4.28
C TYR A 2 11.42 -13.04 4.91
N GLU A 3 12.44 -13.41 4.12
CA GLU A 3 13.80 -13.72 4.61
C GLU A 3 14.45 -12.56 5.38
N HIS A 4 14.11 -11.31 5.03
CA HIS A 4 14.61 -10.14 5.74
C HIS A 4 14.03 -9.99 7.17
N LEU A 5 12.99 -10.74 7.55
CA LEU A 5 12.45 -10.79 8.90
C LEU A 5 13.19 -11.76 9.81
N THR A 6 14.08 -12.61 9.27
CA THR A 6 14.83 -13.62 10.03
C THR A 6 15.65 -12.98 11.16
N PRO A 7 15.59 -13.49 12.40
CA PRO A 7 16.38 -12.98 13.50
C PRO A 7 17.89 -13.06 13.24
N GLY A 8 18.67 -12.12 13.81
CA GLY A 8 20.14 -12.13 13.73
C GLY A 8 20.75 -11.56 12.46
N VAL A 9 19.96 -11.24 11.44
CA VAL A 9 20.44 -10.61 10.21
C VAL A 9 20.63 -9.10 10.43
N SER A 10 21.77 -8.54 10.00
CA SER A 10 22.03 -7.09 10.13
C SER A 10 21.10 -6.26 9.26
N ILE A 11 20.81 -5.01 9.66
CA ILE A 11 19.91 -4.10 8.92
C ILE A 11 20.41 -3.89 7.48
N ALA A 12 21.72 -3.71 7.27
CA ALA A 12 22.30 -3.55 5.95
C ALA A 12 22.07 -4.78 5.06
N ALA A 13 22.24 -5.99 5.62
CA ALA A 13 21.98 -7.23 4.86
C ALA A 13 20.50 -7.37 4.50
N ARG A 14 19.59 -7.04 5.43
CA ARG A 14 18.13 -7.03 5.19
C ARG A 14 17.74 -6.05 4.09
N THR A 15 18.29 -4.83 4.14
CA THR A 15 18.05 -3.80 3.11
C THR A 15 18.50 -4.28 1.75
N LEU A 16 19.68 -4.95 1.67
CA LEU A 16 20.17 -5.53 0.45
C LEU A 16 19.27 -6.67 -0.07
N MET A 17 18.77 -7.55 0.81
CA MET A 17 17.83 -8.62 0.45
C MET A 17 16.56 -8.07 -0.18
N VAL A 18 15.89 -7.13 0.49
CA VAL A 18 14.66 -6.50 -0.01
C VAL A 18 14.92 -5.78 -1.34
N THR A 19 16.02 -5.03 -1.44
CA THR A 19 16.39 -4.32 -2.67
C THR A 19 16.60 -5.28 -3.84
N ARG A 20 17.34 -6.38 -3.64
CA ARG A 20 17.58 -7.40 -4.67
C ARG A 20 16.29 -8.08 -5.10
N GLU A 21 15.39 -8.36 -4.18
CA GLU A 21 14.12 -8.98 -4.52
C GLU A 21 13.22 -8.05 -5.33
N ILE A 22 13.17 -6.78 -5.00
CA ILE A 22 12.48 -5.74 -5.79
C ILE A 22 13.07 -5.68 -7.21
N GLN A 23 14.39 -5.62 -7.31
CA GLN A 23 15.11 -5.57 -8.61
C GLN A 23 14.93 -6.85 -9.43
N ALA A 24 14.94 -8.03 -8.80
CA ALA A 24 14.70 -9.31 -9.47
C ALA A 24 13.30 -9.39 -10.10
N ARG A 25 12.33 -8.63 -9.57
CA ARG A 25 10.99 -8.47 -10.15
C ARG A 25 10.92 -7.40 -11.25
N GLY A 26 12.05 -6.81 -11.62
CA GLY A 26 12.20 -5.82 -12.69
C GLY A 26 11.81 -4.41 -12.28
N TYR A 27 11.80 -4.09 -10.97
CA TYR A 27 11.55 -2.74 -10.49
C TYR A 27 12.85 -2.00 -10.22
N SER A 28 12.88 -0.69 -10.50
CA SER A 28 13.94 0.22 -10.09
C SER A 28 13.52 1.07 -8.91
N ILE A 29 14.49 1.47 -8.08
CA ILE A 29 14.28 2.33 -6.93
C ILE A 29 14.89 3.69 -7.21
N ARG A 30 14.17 4.77 -6.97
CA ARG A 30 14.61 6.16 -7.18
C ARG A 30 14.26 7.02 -5.98
N GLY A 31 15.09 8.03 -5.71
CA GLY A 31 14.73 9.14 -4.83
C GLY A 31 13.69 10.03 -5.52
N GLY A 32 12.69 10.46 -4.79
CA GLY A 32 11.67 11.39 -5.23
C GLY A 32 11.85 12.78 -4.65
N THR A 33 11.05 13.71 -5.11
CA THR A 33 11.01 15.09 -4.62
C THR A 33 9.91 15.34 -3.58
N HIS A 34 8.97 14.39 -3.44
CA HIS A 34 7.85 14.57 -2.52
C HIS A 34 8.31 14.33 -1.07
N PRO A 35 8.05 15.24 -0.12
CA PRO A 35 8.61 15.16 1.23
C PRO A 35 8.05 14.01 2.09
N THR A 36 6.83 13.57 1.82
CA THR A 36 6.12 12.61 2.69
C THR A 36 5.63 11.35 2.02
N ARG A 37 5.67 11.26 0.68
CA ARG A 37 5.08 10.15 -0.06
C ARG A 37 6.13 9.34 -0.79
N SER A 38 6.06 8.03 -0.60
CA SER A 38 6.66 7.04 -1.48
C SER A 38 5.55 6.39 -2.31
N MET A 39 5.90 5.81 -3.44
CA MET A 39 4.92 5.25 -4.36
C MET A 39 5.54 4.16 -5.23
N THR A 40 4.86 3.04 -5.34
CA THR A 40 5.17 1.98 -6.31
C THR A 40 4.29 2.15 -7.56
N ASN A 41 4.91 2.38 -8.71
CA ASN A 41 4.22 2.46 -9.98
C ASN A 41 4.35 1.14 -10.76
N PRO A 42 3.26 0.38 -10.93
CA PRO A 42 3.29 -0.93 -11.59
C PRO A 42 3.50 -0.84 -13.11
N ILE A 43 3.16 0.29 -13.73
CA ILE A 43 3.28 0.47 -15.18
C ILE A 43 4.74 0.73 -15.54
N THR A 44 5.36 1.72 -14.90
CA THR A 44 6.76 2.09 -15.15
C THR A 44 7.75 1.20 -14.42
N ARG A 45 7.29 0.36 -13.49
CA ARG A 45 8.10 -0.48 -12.59
C ARG A 45 9.14 0.33 -11.82
N VAL A 46 8.72 1.46 -11.27
CA VAL A 46 9.56 2.34 -10.47
C VAL A 46 8.97 2.48 -9.08
N ILE A 47 9.80 2.25 -8.07
CA ILE A 47 9.52 2.67 -6.70
C ILE A 47 10.17 4.03 -6.51
N THR A 48 9.35 5.03 -6.22
CA THR A 48 9.81 6.38 -5.90
C THR A 48 9.73 6.56 -4.38
N LEU A 49 10.87 6.69 -3.72
CA LEU A 49 10.95 6.94 -2.28
C LEU A 49 10.79 8.44 -2.02
N ARG A 50 10.25 8.82 -0.87
CA ARG A 50 10.14 10.22 -0.45
C ARG A 50 11.51 10.90 -0.45
N ALA A 51 11.53 12.22 -0.55
CA ALA A 51 12.76 13.03 -0.58
C ALA A 51 13.66 12.72 0.64
N GLY A 52 14.95 12.66 0.40
CA GLY A 52 15.97 12.45 1.43
C GLY A 52 16.18 10.99 1.87
N MET A 53 15.30 10.05 1.56
CA MET A 53 15.41 8.66 2.05
C MET A 53 16.66 7.91 1.56
N LEU A 54 17.19 8.28 0.41
CA LEU A 54 18.42 7.70 -0.16
C LEU A 54 19.68 8.51 0.16
N GLU A 55 19.54 9.65 0.83
CA GLU A 55 20.67 10.49 1.19
C GLU A 55 21.34 9.95 2.46
N PRO A 56 22.69 9.82 2.49
CA PRO A 56 23.41 9.36 3.67
C PRO A 56 23.09 10.21 4.91
N GLY A 57 22.65 9.57 5.99
CA GLY A 57 22.37 10.23 7.28
C GLY A 57 21.04 10.99 7.36
N SER A 58 20.21 10.99 6.32
CA SER A 58 18.92 11.72 6.32
C SER A 58 17.78 10.95 7.00
N SER A 59 17.88 9.63 7.08
CA SER A 59 16.90 8.74 7.73
C SER A 59 17.62 7.62 8.48
N SER A 60 16.93 6.99 9.44
CA SER A 60 17.51 5.80 10.06
C SER A 60 17.50 4.64 9.04
N ASP A 61 18.52 3.78 9.09
CA ASP A 61 18.60 2.60 8.22
C ASP A 61 17.38 1.68 8.40
N VAL A 62 16.78 1.68 9.60
CA VAL A 62 15.54 0.93 9.88
C VAL A 62 14.36 1.55 9.15
N ASP A 63 14.26 2.89 9.06
CA ASP A 63 13.18 3.56 8.34
C ASP A 63 13.24 3.30 6.84
N LEU A 64 14.45 3.31 6.27
CA LEU A 64 14.66 2.96 4.86
C LEU A 64 14.27 1.51 4.60
N LEU A 65 14.75 0.58 5.43
CA LEU A 65 14.43 -0.85 5.32
C LEU A 65 12.91 -1.08 5.41
N ALA A 66 12.26 -0.49 6.40
CA ALA A 66 10.83 -0.64 6.64
C ALA A 66 10.00 -0.09 5.46
N LEU A 67 10.39 1.07 4.92
CA LEU A 67 9.75 1.66 3.75
C LEU A 67 9.97 0.82 2.48
N LEU A 68 11.17 0.29 2.28
CA LEU A 68 11.45 -0.62 1.16
C LEU A 68 10.65 -1.92 1.27
N ALA A 69 10.47 -2.46 2.48
CA ALA A 69 9.66 -3.63 2.71
C ALA A 69 8.17 -3.37 2.42
N HIS A 70 7.64 -2.19 2.81
CA HIS A 70 6.30 -1.73 2.47
C HIS A 70 6.07 -1.66 0.95
N GLU A 71 6.90 -0.89 0.25
CA GLU A 71 6.80 -0.73 -1.21
C GLU A 71 7.09 -2.05 -1.95
N GLY A 72 8.03 -2.85 -1.43
CA GLY A 72 8.32 -4.18 -1.95
C GLY A 72 7.15 -5.14 -1.80
N HIS A 73 6.35 -5.03 -0.74
CA HIS A 73 5.13 -5.80 -0.59
C HIS A 73 4.09 -5.44 -1.66
N HIS A 74 3.96 -4.15 -2.03
CA HIS A 74 3.15 -3.75 -3.18
C HIS A 74 3.66 -4.38 -4.48
N VAL A 75 4.97 -4.49 -4.69
CA VAL A 75 5.54 -5.22 -5.83
C VAL A 75 5.12 -6.70 -5.81
N GLU A 76 5.11 -7.33 -4.64
CA GLU A 76 4.65 -8.71 -4.49
C GLU A 76 3.17 -8.90 -4.79
N GLN A 77 2.33 -8.03 -4.24
CA GLN A 77 0.88 -8.02 -4.52
C GLN A 77 0.57 -7.87 -6.01
N GLN A 78 1.43 -7.14 -6.73
CA GLN A 78 1.34 -6.93 -8.17
C GLN A 78 2.08 -8.00 -8.98
N ALA A 79 2.98 -8.77 -8.35
CA ALA A 79 3.72 -9.84 -9.00
C ALA A 79 2.77 -10.97 -9.37
N GLY A 80 2.71 -11.30 -10.64
CA GLY A 80 1.85 -12.34 -11.15
C GLY A 80 1.69 -12.24 -12.66
N ARG A 81 0.87 -13.14 -13.22
CA ARG A 81 0.54 -13.09 -14.64
C ARG A 81 -0.08 -11.75 -15.00
N LEU A 82 0.12 -11.29 -16.23
CA LEU A 82 -0.40 -10.02 -16.77
C LEU A 82 -1.87 -9.78 -16.39
N VAL A 83 -2.69 -10.84 -16.40
CA VAL A 83 -4.10 -10.82 -16.00
C VAL A 83 -4.29 -10.35 -14.55
N LYS A 84 -3.42 -10.79 -13.61
CA LYS A 84 -3.52 -10.39 -12.20
C LYS A 84 -3.16 -8.91 -12.01
N ARG A 85 -2.18 -8.40 -12.77
CA ARG A 85 -1.83 -6.96 -12.77
C ARG A 85 -2.92 -6.10 -13.39
N MET A 86 -3.48 -6.54 -14.52
CA MET A 86 -4.60 -5.84 -15.15
C MET A 86 -5.83 -5.84 -14.24
N TRP A 87 -6.11 -6.96 -13.56
CA TRP A 87 -7.22 -7.08 -12.62
C TRP A 87 -7.03 -6.16 -11.40
N TRP A 88 -5.81 -6.04 -10.89
CA TRP A 88 -5.47 -5.13 -9.79
C TRP A 88 -5.64 -3.66 -10.22
N GLY A 89 -5.04 -3.28 -11.36
CA GLY A 89 -5.20 -1.93 -11.93
C GLY A 89 -6.64 -1.61 -12.30
N THR A 90 -7.40 -2.58 -12.82
CA THR A 90 -8.80 -2.42 -13.20
C THR A 90 -9.67 -2.15 -11.99
N ARG A 91 -9.53 -2.91 -10.91
CA ARG A 91 -10.30 -2.67 -9.68
C ARG A 91 -10.03 -1.29 -9.09
N TYR A 92 -8.78 -0.86 -9.14
CA TYR A 92 -8.34 0.36 -8.50
C TYR A 92 -8.68 1.61 -9.29
N LEU A 93 -8.40 1.60 -10.59
CA LEU A 93 -8.54 2.78 -11.44
C LEU A 93 -9.91 2.80 -12.13
N VAL A 94 -10.29 1.70 -12.76
CA VAL A 94 -11.48 1.67 -13.61
C VAL A 94 -12.75 1.78 -12.77
N PHE A 95 -12.89 1.01 -11.70
CA PHE A 95 -14.10 1.08 -10.87
C PHE A 95 -14.19 2.36 -10.06
N GLY A 96 -13.06 2.90 -9.60
CA GLY A 96 -13.03 4.20 -8.93
C GLY A 96 -13.42 5.34 -9.88
N VAL A 97 -12.83 5.37 -11.08
CA VAL A 97 -13.15 6.38 -12.12
C VAL A 97 -14.57 6.20 -12.64
N LEU A 98 -14.99 4.97 -12.94
CA LEU A 98 -16.35 4.69 -13.40
C LEU A 98 -17.38 5.11 -12.34
N GLY A 99 -17.14 4.81 -11.07
CA GLY A 99 -18.00 5.24 -9.98
C GLY A 99 -18.11 6.76 -9.89
N ALA A 100 -16.99 7.49 -10.01
CA ALA A 100 -16.97 8.95 -10.05
C ALA A 100 -17.75 9.50 -11.27
N LEU A 101 -17.54 8.93 -12.45
CA LEU A 101 -18.25 9.35 -13.66
C LEU A 101 -19.76 9.11 -13.56
N MET A 102 -20.17 7.95 -13.00
CA MET A 102 -21.59 7.67 -12.76
C MET A 102 -22.21 8.68 -11.78
N MET A 103 -21.52 9.05 -10.71
CA MET A 103 -22.00 10.06 -9.77
C MET A 103 -22.10 11.45 -10.44
N LEU A 104 -21.10 11.83 -11.22
CA LEU A 104 -21.09 13.12 -11.93
C LEU A 104 -22.17 13.21 -13.03
N ALA A 105 -22.44 12.10 -13.71
CA ALA A 105 -23.44 12.06 -14.78
C ALA A 105 -24.88 11.89 -14.25
N GLY A 106 -25.07 11.23 -13.10
CA GLY A 106 -26.40 10.87 -12.60
C GLY A 106 -27.30 12.07 -12.37
N ALA A 107 -26.79 13.16 -11.77
CA ALA A 107 -27.59 14.35 -11.51
C ALA A 107 -28.06 15.08 -12.81
N PRO A 108 -27.17 15.43 -13.77
CA PRO A 108 -27.61 16.08 -15.01
C PRO A 108 -28.47 15.19 -15.90
N LEU A 109 -28.21 13.88 -15.97
CA LEU A 109 -29.00 12.94 -16.76
C LEU A 109 -30.39 12.68 -16.17
N ALA A 110 -30.59 12.94 -14.88
CA ALA A 110 -31.91 12.84 -14.22
C ALA A 110 -32.94 13.81 -14.81
N PHE A 111 -32.51 14.92 -15.40
CA PHE A 111 -33.41 15.83 -16.16
C PHE A 111 -33.97 15.19 -17.42
N ALA A 112 -33.21 14.24 -18.03
CA ALA A 112 -33.68 13.51 -19.19
C ALA A 112 -34.54 12.28 -18.80
N SER A 113 -34.19 11.63 -17.69
CA SER A 113 -34.94 10.48 -17.16
C SER A 113 -34.70 10.32 -15.66
N PRO A 114 -35.76 10.30 -14.80
CA PRO A 114 -35.59 10.10 -13.36
C PRO A 114 -34.82 8.84 -12.95
N TRP A 115 -34.88 7.78 -13.78
CA TRP A 115 -34.15 6.54 -13.56
C TRP A 115 -32.62 6.72 -13.53
N MET A 116 -32.09 7.79 -14.14
CA MET A 116 -30.68 8.12 -14.12
C MET A 116 -30.17 8.49 -12.70
N LEU A 117 -31.05 8.82 -11.76
CA LEU A 117 -30.69 8.98 -10.35
C LEU A 117 -30.13 7.70 -9.73
N LEU A 118 -30.45 6.52 -10.28
CA LEU A 118 -29.86 5.25 -9.82
C LEU A 118 -28.35 5.16 -10.09
N LEU A 119 -27.81 6.00 -10.99
CA LEU A 119 -26.36 6.09 -11.19
C LEU A 119 -25.62 6.62 -9.95
N LEU A 120 -26.26 7.43 -9.13
CA LEU A 120 -25.65 7.99 -7.91
C LEU A 120 -25.33 6.88 -6.89
N PRO A 121 -26.27 6.06 -6.40
CA PRO A 121 -25.97 5.00 -5.47
C PRO A 121 -25.09 3.91 -6.09
N ALA A 122 -25.25 3.60 -7.39
CA ALA A 122 -24.42 2.63 -8.08
C ALA A 122 -22.97 3.11 -8.20
N GLY A 123 -22.75 4.38 -8.57
CA GLY A 123 -21.44 5.00 -8.62
C GLY A 123 -20.76 5.07 -7.27
N LEU A 124 -21.51 5.43 -6.23
CA LEU A 124 -21.01 5.43 -4.84
C LEU A 124 -20.62 4.01 -4.41
N GLY A 125 -21.42 2.99 -4.72
CA GLY A 125 -21.12 1.60 -4.42
C GLY A 125 -19.82 1.13 -5.07
N LEU A 126 -19.59 1.45 -6.35
CA LEU A 126 -18.35 1.15 -7.05
C LEU A 126 -17.13 1.87 -6.45
N ALA A 127 -17.28 3.14 -6.10
CA ALA A 127 -16.21 3.92 -5.46
C ALA A 127 -15.85 3.34 -4.09
N LEU A 128 -16.83 3.00 -3.26
CA LEU A 128 -16.63 2.39 -1.95
C LEU A 128 -15.97 1.00 -2.06
N TRP A 129 -16.38 0.21 -3.04
CA TRP A 129 -15.79 -1.11 -3.26
C TRP A 129 -14.32 -1.01 -3.71
N SER A 130 -14.01 -0.10 -4.63
CA SER A 130 -12.64 0.20 -5.05
C SER A 130 -11.76 0.63 -3.86
N ASN A 131 -12.28 1.52 -3.02
CA ASN A 131 -11.57 2.00 -1.82
C ASN A 131 -11.37 0.92 -0.76
N SER A 132 -12.34 0.03 -0.57
CA SER A 132 -12.19 -1.09 0.38
C SER A 132 -11.08 -2.04 -0.03
N PHE A 133 -10.93 -2.32 -1.33
CA PHE A 133 -9.83 -3.11 -1.86
C PHE A 133 -8.47 -2.42 -1.64
N ARG A 134 -8.41 -1.13 -1.92
CA ARG A 134 -7.20 -0.33 -1.68
C ARG A 134 -6.79 -0.36 -0.22
N LEU A 135 -7.74 -0.18 0.69
CA LEU A 135 -7.47 -0.23 2.12
C LEU A 135 -6.90 -1.58 2.54
N ALA A 136 -7.43 -2.71 2.04
CA ALA A 136 -6.91 -4.03 2.35
C ALA A 136 -5.45 -4.19 1.90
N VAL A 137 -5.12 -3.73 0.69
CA VAL A 137 -3.76 -3.74 0.14
C VAL A 137 -2.79 -2.91 1.00
N GLU A 138 -3.22 -1.74 1.44
CA GLU A 138 -2.41 -0.87 2.32
C GLU A 138 -2.24 -1.46 3.73
N ILE A 139 -3.27 -2.12 4.29
CA ILE A 139 -3.17 -2.81 5.58
C ILE A 139 -2.09 -3.90 5.54
N GLU A 140 -2.05 -4.71 4.49
CA GLU A 140 -1.02 -5.74 4.32
C GLU A 140 0.38 -5.13 4.20
N ALA A 141 0.54 -4.05 3.44
CA ALA A 141 1.83 -3.37 3.29
C ALA A 141 2.30 -2.69 4.60
N GLU A 142 1.39 -2.08 5.36
CA GLU A 142 1.69 -1.52 6.69
C GLU A 142 2.03 -2.64 7.71
N ALA A 143 1.39 -3.81 7.62
CA ALA A 143 1.74 -4.96 8.44
C ALA A 143 3.16 -5.44 8.15
N MET A 144 3.58 -5.46 6.89
CA MET A 144 4.95 -5.77 6.48
C MET A 144 5.95 -4.72 7.00
N GLU A 145 5.63 -3.43 6.92
CA GLU A 145 6.44 -2.35 7.48
C GLU A 145 6.61 -2.54 9.00
N LEU A 146 5.52 -2.79 9.71
CA LEU A 146 5.54 -2.98 11.16
C LEU A 146 6.34 -4.21 11.57
N ALA A 147 6.14 -5.35 10.88
CA ALA A 147 6.91 -6.57 11.11
C ALA A 147 8.41 -6.33 10.92
N THR A 148 8.79 -5.60 9.85
CA THR A 148 10.17 -5.25 9.56
C THR A 148 10.79 -4.38 10.64
N ARG A 149 10.07 -3.38 11.14
CA ARG A 149 10.52 -2.53 12.26
C ARG A 149 10.73 -3.33 13.54
N ARG A 150 9.80 -4.22 13.87
CA ARG A 150 9.89 -5.09 15.06
C ARG A 150 11.07 -6.08 14.93
N ALA A 151 11.24 -6.70 13.77
CA ALA A 151 12.37 -7.57 13.49
C ALA A 151 13.74 -6.85 13.48
N ALA A 152 13.76 -5.55 13.19
CA ALA A 152 14.95 -4.70 13.28
C ALA A 152 15.24 -4.16 14.68
N GLY A 153 14.52 -4.62 15.72
CA GLY A 153 14.74 -4.25 17.11
C GLY A 153 13.83 -3.15 17.65
N GLN A 154 12.96 -2.56 16.82
CA GLN A 154 11.95 -1.60 17.28
C GLN A 154 10.71 -2.31 17.83
N THR A 155 10.87 -3.10 18.91
CA THR A 155 9.82 -4.00 19.45
C THR A 155 8.54 -3.27 19.90
N ARG A 156 8.62 -1.96 20.18
CA ARG A 156 7.48 -1.11 20.55
C ARG A 156 6.92 -0.30 19.38
N ALA A 157 7.38 -0.57 18.15
CA ALA A 157 6.81 0.10 16.98
C ALA A 157 5.31 -0.17 16.91
N LYS A 158 4.54 0.87 16.55
CA LYS A 158 3.09 0.81 16.35
C LYS A 158 2.78 1.09 14.88
N PRO A 159 1.58 0.70 14.40
CA PRO A 159 1.12 1.08 13.07
C PRO A 159 1.28 2.57 12.83
N SER A 160 1.71 2.94 11.64
CA SER A 160 1.84 4.35 11.32
C SER A 160 0.43 4.94 11.18
N HIS A 161 0.15 6.07 11.85
CA HIS A 161 -1.16 6.74 11.77
C HIS A 161 -1.49 7.33 10.38
N LYS A 162 -0.69 7.02 9.36
CA LYS A 162 -0.90 7.49 7.97
C LYS A 162 -2.26 7.07 7.43
N LEU A 163 -2.72 5.84 7.72
CA LEU A 163 -4.05 5.38 7.30
C LEU A 163 -5.19 6.12 8.01
N GLY A 164 -4.99 6.54 9.26
CA GLY A 164 -5.96 7.37 10.00
C GLY A 164 -6.12 8.79 9.47
N GLY A 165 -5.06 9.38 8.87
CA GLY A 165 -5.08 10.71 8.24
C GLY A 165 -5.74 10.75 6.85
N PHE A 166 -5.90 9.59 6.20
CA PHE A 166 -6.46 9.46 4.85
C PHE A 166 -7.98 9.20 4.83
N ARG A 167 -8.72 9.59 5.87
CA ARG A 167 -10.15 9.30 6.01
C ARG A 167 -11.00 9.79 4.83
N LEU A 168 -10.75 10.99 4.32
CA LEU A 168 -11.51 11.59 3.22
C LEU A 168 -11.22 10.95 1.84
N PRO A 169 -9.96 10.76 1.41
CA PRO A 169 -9.69 10.16 0.09
C PRO A 169 -10.10 8.70 -0.03
N TYR A 170 -10.20 7.97 1.11
CA TYR A 170 -10.56 6.56 1.10
C TYR A 170 -12.01 6.29 1.50
N LEU A 171 -12.80 7.33 1.84
CA LEU A 171 -14.16 7.16 2.38
C LEU A 171 -14.18 6.03 3.43
N ILE A 172 -13.19 6.03 4.34
CA ILE A 172 -13.02 4.94 5.30
C ILE A 172 -14.14 4.99 6.33
N LEU A 173 -15.12 4.11 6.17
CA LEU A 173 -16.18 3.87 7.14
C LEU A 173 -15.73 2.94 8.28
N ARG A 174 -14.49 2.42 8.22
CA ARG A 174 -13.94 1.50 9.22
C ARG A 174 -13.38 2.27 10.43
N ASN A 175 -13.53 1.67 11.61
CA ASN A 175 -12.95 2.19 12.84
C ASN A 175 -11.42 2.11 12.78
N PRO A 176 -10.67 3.21 13.02
CA PRO A 176 -9.21 3.22 13.03
C PRO A 176 -8.59 2.19 13.96
N LYS A 177 -9.15 2.00 15.17
CA LYS A 177 -8.66 0.98 16.12
C LYS A 177 -8.74 -0.44 15.58
N ARG A 178 -9.72 -0.72 14.71
CA ARG A 178 -9.84 -2.02 14.07
C ARG A 178 -8.80 -2.20 12.97
N ILE A 179 -8.50 -1.14 12.23
CA ILE A 179 -7.44 -1.14 11.22
C ILE A 179 -6.08 -1.39 11.90
N ASP A 180 -5.79 -0.68 12.98
CA ASP A 180 -4.54 -0.85 13.73
C ASP A 180 -4.41 -2.29 14.26
N ALA A 181 -5.49 -2.88 14.77
CA ALA A 181 -5.50 -4.26 15.24
C ALA A 181 -5.28 -5.27 14.09
N GLU A 182 -5.83 -5.04 12.91
CA GLU A 182 -5.61 -5.86 11.71
C GLU A 182 -4.14 -5.78 11.26
N ILE A 183 -3.52 -4.61 11.29
CA ILE A 183 -2.10 -4.40 10.97
C ILE A 183 -1.21 -5.12 12.00
N GLU A 184 -1.49 -4.98 13.29
CA GLU A 184 -0.73 -5.65 14.35
C GLU A 184 -0.80 -7.17 14.24
N ALA A 185 -2.01 -7.72 14.03
CA ALA A 185 -2.20 -9.16 13.85
C ALA A 185 -1.45 -9.69 12.60
N GLY A 186 -1.51 -8.97 11.49
CA GLY A 186 -0.75 -9.30 10.28
C GLY A 186 0.77 -9.25 10.49
N ALA A 187 1.27 -8.27 11.23
CA ALA A 187 2.69 -8.17 11.55
C ALA A 187 3.18 -9.33 12.42
N ASP A 188 2.41 -9.72 13.42
CA ASP A 188 2.73 -10.85 14.31
C ASP A 188 2.71 -12.18 13.56
N GLU A 189 1.77 -12.37 12.63
CA GLU A 189 1.72 -13.53 11.74
C GLU A 189 2.97 -13.62 10.86
N LEU A 190 3.37 -12.51 10.23
CA LEU A 190 4.58 -12.44 9.38
C LEU A 190 5.85 -12.79 10.16
N ILE A 191 6.02 -12.27 11.37
CA ILE A 191 7.15 -12.59 12.25
C ILE A 191 7.14 -14.07 12.62
N SER A 192 5.97 -14.62 12.96
CA SER A 192 5.81 -16.05 13.29
C SER A 192 6.17 -16.95 12.12
N MET A 193 5.80 -16.58 10.89
CA MET A 193 6.16 -17.31 9.67
C MET A 193 7.67 -17.30 9.40
N ALA A 194 8.33 -16.16 9.62
CA ALA A 194 9.77 -16.01 9.39
C ALA A 194 10.64 -16.73 10.45
N GLY A 195 10.08 -17.07 11.62
CA GLY A 195 10.76 -17.80 12.68
C GLY A 195 10.66 -19.33 12.59
N ARG A 196 9.93 -19.84 11.62
CA ARG A 196 9.78 -21.29 11.33
C ARG A 196 10.75 -21.75 10.26
#